data_94afc54029e35eb1a3868a838edd2852
#
_entry.id   94afc54029e35eb1a3868a838edd2852
#
_cell.length_a   1.000
_cell.length_b   1.000
_cell.length_c   1.000
_cell.angle_alpha   90.00
_cell.angle_beta   90.00
_cell.angle_gamma   90.00
#
_symmetry.space_group_name_H-M   'P 1'
#
loop_
_entity.id
_entity.type
_entity.pdbx_description
1 polymer ?
#
loop_
_entity_poly.entity_id
_entity_poly.type
_entity_poly.pdbx_seq_one_letter_code
_entity_poly.pdbx_strand_id
1 'polypeptide(L)'
;ILDMQHGNWNRDDAFAVMQDYLAKYPQIDAVWAADDDMATGVLEAISAANRQDEMWVVGGAGMKEIVKRIMDGDKQLPVNVTYPPALISSAIEMTALRFVSKAPMTGRFIIGSELITPENASQFYYPDSPF
;
A
#
# COMPACT_ATOMS: atom_id res chain seq x y z
N ILE A 1 -5.97 15.59 10.91
CA ILE A 1 -6.70 14.37 10.48
C ILE A 1 -8.17 14.72 10.50
N LEU A 2 -8.86 14.58 9.35
CA LEU A 2 -10.30 14.84 9.23
C LEU A 2 -11.12 13.71 9.87
N ASP A 3 -10.78 12.46 9.52
CA ASP A 3 -11.49 11.26 9.99
C ASP A 3 -10.58 10.04 9.90
N MET A 4 -10.99 8.94 10.55
CA MET A 4 -10.30 7.67 10.48
C MET A 4 -11.29 6.52 10.66
N GLN A 5 -11.34 5.58 9.74
CA GLN A 5 -12.18 4.40 9.80
C GLN A 5 -11.41 3.14 9.35
N HIS A 6 -11.87 1.98 9.79
CA HIS A 6 -11.30 0.71 9.40
C HIS A 6 -11.89 0.25 8.06
N GLY A 7 -11.02 -0.03 7.08
CA GLY A 7 -11.39 -0.63 5.80
C GLY A 7 -11.14 -2.14 5.75
N ASN A 8 -10.89 -2.78 6.91
CA ASN A 8 -10.81 -4.24 7.10
C ASN A 8 -9.84 -4.97 6.14
N TRP A 9 -8.81 -4.28 5.63
CA TRP A 9 -7.89 -4.81 4.60
C TRP A 9 -8.64 -5.30 3.36
N ASN A 10 -9.71 -4.60 3.00
CA ASN A 10 -10.62 -4.99 1.94
C ASN A 10 -10.93 -3.81 1.01
N ARG A 11 -10.89 -4.06 -0.30
CA ARG A 11 -11.12 -3.06 -1.34
C ARG A 11 -12.52 -2.46 -1.27
N ASP A 12 -13.54 -3.31 -1.16
CA ASP A 12 -14.94 -2.88 -1.19
C ASP A 12 -15.30 -2.06 0.06
N ASP A 13 -14.79 -2.48 1.23
CA ASP A 13 -14.98 -1.74 2.48
C ASP A 13 -14.29 -0.37 2.40
N ALA A 14 -13.06 -0.31 1.88
CA ALA A 14 -12.34 0.95 1.69
C ALA A 14 -13.03 1.86 0.68
N PHE A 15 -13.59 1.30 -0.40
CA PHE A 15 -14.41 2.04 -1.36
C PHE A 15 -15.63 2.67 -0.66
N ALA A 16 -16.38 1.90 0.14
CA ALA A 16 -17.55 2.40 0.86
C ALA A 16 -17.20 3.50 1.86
N VAL A 17 -16.12 3.30 2.66
CA VAL A 17 -15.62 4.31 3.59
C VAL A 17 -15.24 5.60 2.85
N MET A 18 -14.58 5.48 1.71
CA MET A 18 -14.20 6.66 0.93
C MET A 18 -15.40 7.38 0.32
N GLN A 19 -16.44 6.66 -0.12
CA GLN A 19 -17.71 7.28 -0.56
C GLN A 19 -18.33 8.12 0.55
N ASP A 20 -18.37 7.60 1.79
CA ASP A 20 -18.87 8.33 2.95
C ASP A 20 -18.05 9.60 3.23
N TYR A 21 -16.70 9.51 3.13
CA TYR A 21 -15.84 10.68 3.29
C TYR A 21 -16.07 11.74 2.20
N LEU A 22 -16.20 11.32 0.94
CA LEU A 22 -16.47 12.22 -0.17
C LEU A 22 -17.82 12.93 -0.06
N ALA A 23 -18.82 12.26 0.51
CA ALA A 23 -20.12 12.87 0.79
C ALA A 23 -20.09 13.82 1.99
N LYS A 24 -19.29 13.49 3.01
CA LYS A 24 -19.22 14.24 4.28
C LYS A 24 -18.33 15.49 4.20
N TYR A 25 -17.20 15.39 3.47
CA TYR A 25 -16.19 16.44 3.44
C TYR A 25 -16.12 17.12 2.08
N PRO A 26 -16.33 18.47 2.06
CA PRO A 26 -16.28 19.25 0.83
C PRO A 26 -14.87 19.31 0.22
N GLN A 27 -13.83 19.14 1.04
CA GLN A 27 -12.43 19.13 0.62
C GLN A 27 -11.65 18.08 1.40
N ILE A 28 -10.83 17.31 0.66
CA ILE A 28 -9.89 16.32 1.19
C ILE A 28 -8.57 16.50 0.45
N ASP A 29 -7.48 16.76 1.15
CA ASP A 29 -6.18 17.02 0.51
C ASP A 29 -5.40 15.73 0.28
N ALA A 30 -5.55 14.75 1.18
CA ALA A 30 -4.82 13.49 1.13
C ALA A 30 -5.58 12.35 1.81
N VAL A 31 -5.33 11.13 1.34
CA VAL A 31 -5.87 9.90 1.93
C VAL A 31 -4.71 8.92 2.17
N TRP A 32 -4.64 8.36 3.38
CA TRP A 32 -3.80 7.23 3.68
C TRP A 32 -4.65 5.95 3.73
N ALA A 33 -4.35 5.01 2.86
CA ALA A 33 -4.87 3.65 2.89
C ALA A 33 -3.80 2.71 3.45
N ALA A 34 -4.18 1.80 4.34
CA ALA A 34 -3.20 0.96 5.04
C ALA A 34 -2.50 -0.04 4.11
N ASP A 35 -3.11 -0.40 2.98
CA ASP A 35 -2.51 -1.21 1.92
C ASP A 35 -2.97 -0.79 0.52
N ASP A 36 -2.41 -1.44 -0.49
CA ASP A 36 -2.68 -1.13 -1.90
C ASP A 36 -4.03 -1.66 -2.40
N ASP A 37 -4.55 -2.72 -1.80
CA ASP A 37 -5.88 -3.20 -2.15
C ASP A 37 -6.94 -2.21 -1.68
N MET A 38 -6.80 -1.70 -0.45
CA MET A 38 -7.63 -0.60 0.06
C MET A 38 -7.42 0.68 -0.75
N ALA A 39 -6.15 1.03 -1.09
CA ALA A 39 -5.86 2.20 -1.93
C ALA A 39 -6.58 2.13 -3.28
N THR A 40 -6.66 0.95 -3.88
CA THR A 40 -7.40 0.75 -5.14
C THR A 40 -8.89 1.08 -4.96
N GLY A 41 -9.52 0.59 -3.90
CA GLY A 41 -10.93 0.93 -3.59
C GLY A 41 -11.14 2.43 -3.35
N VAL A 42 -10.22 3.06 -2.62
CA VAL A 42 -10.23 4.52 -2.40
C VAL A 42 -10.16 5.28 -3.72
N LEU A 43 -9.23 4.90 -4.61
CA LEU A 43 -9.04 5.54 -5.92
C LEU A 43 -10.27 5.38 -6.83
N GLU A 44 -10.91 4.21 -6.80
CA GLU A 44 -12.16 3.96 -7.53
C GLU A 44 -13.30 4.86 -7.03
N ALA A 45 -13.46 5.02 -5.71
CA ALA A 45 -14.46 5.91 -5.14
C ALA A 45 -14.21 7.39 -5.51
N ILE A 46 -12.96 7.84 -5.43
CA ILE A 46 -12.55 9.20 -5.83
C ILE A 46 -12.88 9.45 -7.31
N SER A 47 -12.55 8.48 -8.18
CA SER A 47 -12.84 8.55 -9.62
C SER A 47 -14.33 8.60 -9.91
N ALA A 48 -15.14 7.76 -9.22
CA ALA A 48 -16.59 7.75 -9.36
C ALA A 48 -17.23 9.09 -8.97
N ALA A 49 -16.63 9.80 -8.01
CA ALA A 49 -17.06 11.13 -7.59
C ALA A 49 -16.50 12.28 -8.46
N ASN A 50 -15.64 11.99 -9.46
CA ASN A 50 -14.93 12.97 -10.28
C ASN A 50 -14.10 13.98 -9.46
N ARG A 51 -13.46 13.52 -8.37
CA ARG A 51 -12.64 14.35 -7.46
C ARG A 51 -11.14 13.99 -7.50
N GLN A 52 -10.68 13.33 -8.56
CA GLN A 52 -9.29 12.84 -8.69
C GLN A 52 -8.21 13.94 -8.73
N ASP A 53 -8.58 15.15 -9.11
CA ASP A 53 -7.64 16.27 -9.16
C ASP A 53 -7.52 17.02 -7.83
N GLU A 54 -8.29 16.63 -6.82
CA GLU A 54 -8.36 17.31 -5.52
C GLU A 54 -7.33 16.78 -4.52
N MET A 55 -7.08 15.48 -4.55
CA MET A 55 -6.35 14.80 -3.49
C MET A 55 -5.37 13.75 -4.01
N TRP A 56 -4.36 13.45 -3.19
CA TRP A 56 -3.48 12.32 -3.43
C TRP A 56 -3.70 11.21 -2.40
N VAL A 57 -3.30 9.99 -2.78
CA VAL A 57 -3.48 8.77 -1.99
C VAL A 57 -2.11 8.13 -1.72
N VAL A 58 -1.88 7.67 -0.51
CA VAL A 58 -0.76 6.80 -0.17
C VAL A 58 -1.29 5.44 0.23
N GLY A 59 -0.82 4.42 -0.45
CA GLY A 59 -1.02 3.02 -0.10
C GLY A 59 0.20 2.41 0.57
N GLY A 60 0.29 1.10 0.54
CA GLY A 60 1.41 0.32 1.04
C GLY A 60 1.37 -1.10 0.51
N ALA A 61 2.47 -1.78 0.60
CA ALA A 61 2.79 -3.11 0.14
C ALA A 61 3.63 -3.15 -1.15
N GLY A 62 3.38 -2.30 -2.13
CA GLY A 62 4.10 -2.28 -3.40
C GLY A 62 3.46 -3.21 -4.44
N MET A 63 2.13 -3.22 -4.54
CA MET A 63 1.44 -3.93 -5.61
C MET A 63 1.87 -3.41 -6.98
N LYS A 64 2.07 -4.32 -7.92
CA LYS A 64 2.56 -4.06 -9.28
C LYS A 64 1.81 -2.94 -10.00
N GLU A 65 0.49 -2.91 -9.90
CA GLU A 65 -0.36 -1.89 -10.53
C GLU A 65 -0.14 -0.50 -9.91
N ILE A 66 0.03 -0.42 -8.60
CA ILE A 66 0.31 0.82 -7.88
C ILE A 66 1.72 1.32 -8.20
N VAL A 67 2.71 0.43 -8.16
CA VAL A 67 4.09 0.76 -8.55
C VAL A 67 4.16 1.25 -9.99
N LYS A 68 3.41 0.61 -10.91
CA LYS A 68 3.33 1.05 -12.31
C LYS A 68 2.79 2.47 -12.46
N ARG A 69 1.71 2.80 -11.73
CA ARG A 69 1.12 4.15 -11.74
C ARG A 69 2.10 5.20 -11.22
N ILE A 70 2.83 4.91 -10.14
CA ILE A 70 3.88 5.80 -9.62
C ILE A 70 4.99 6.00 -10.67
N MET A 71 5.45 4.91 -11.29
CA MET A 71 6.48 4.94 -12.33
C MET A 71 6.05 5.78 -13.55
N ASP A 72 4.76 5.77 -13.88
CA ASP A 72 4.18 6.56 -14.96
C ASP A 72 3.92 8.02 -14.57
N GLY A 73 4.21 8.41 -13.33
CA GLY A 73 4.07 9.78 -12.84
C GLY A 73 2.65 10.17 -12.47
N ASP A 74 1.84 9.22 -12.01
CA ASP A 74 0.47 9.50 -11.55
C ASP A 74 0.49 10.42 -10.32
N LYS A 75 -0.05 11.63 -10.48
CA LYS A 75 -0.08 12.63 -9.41
C LYS A 75 -0.98 12.25 -8.24
N GLN A 76 -1.92 11.36 -8.46
CA GLN A 76 -2.82 10.87 -7.42
C GLN A 76 -2.14 9.82 -6.51
N LEU A 77 -1.07 9.20 -7.00
CA LEU A 77 -0.25 8.22 -6.27
C LEU A 77 1.22 8.67 -6.27
N PRO A 78 1.60 9.68 -5.50
CA PRO A 78 2.96 10.22 -5.55
C PRO A 78 4.01 9.29 -4.96
N VAL A 79 3.63 8.45 -4.01
CA VAL A 79 4.54 7.55 -3.29
C VAL A 79 3.81 6.30 -2.79
N ASN A 80 4.59 5.27 -2.44
CA ASN A 80 4.14 4.06 -1.75
C ASN A 80 5.21 3.58 -0.76
N VAL A 81 4.87 2.65 0.11
CA VAL A 81 5.81 2.05 1.08
C VAL A 81 5.81 0.54 0.92
N THR A 82 7.00 -0.07 0.79
CA THR A 82 7.10 -1.51 0.63
C THR A 82 6.81 -2.26 1.94
N TYR A 83 5.96 -3.26 1.88
CA TYR A 83 5.89 -4.40 2.79
C TYR A 83 5.29 -5.61 2.06
N PRO A 84 5.99 -6.10 1.01
CA PRO A 84 5.44 -7.11 0.11
C PRO A 84 5.14 -8.42 0.84
N PRO A 85 4.21 -9.25 0.36
CA PRO A 85 3.91 -10.57 0.93
C PRO A 85 5.14 -11.47 1.06
N ALA A 86 6.17 -11.26 0.23
CA ALA A 86 7.44 -11.97 0.29
C ALA A 86 8.20 -11.81 1.62
N LEU A 87 7.84 -10.85 2.47
CA LEU A 87 8.41 -10.73 3.82
C LEU A 87 8.21 -12.00 4.67
N ILE A 88 7.14 -12.77 4.42
CA ILE A 88 6.91 -14.04 5.10
C ILE A 88 8.00 -15.08 4.80
N SER A 89 8.63 -15.05 3.62
CA SER A 89 9.72 -15.95 3.25
C SER A 89 10.90 -15.80 4.22
N SER A 90 11.29 -14.57 4.54
CA SER A 90 12.34 -14.30 5.51
C SER A 90 11.99 -14.84 6.90
N ALA A 91 10.73 -14.73 7.34
CA ALA A 91 10.29 -15.28 8.61
C ALA A 91 10.34 -16.83 8.62
N ILE A 92 9.98 -17.47 7.51
CA ILE A 92 10.06 -18.93 7.33
C ILE A 92 11.52 -19.39 7.38
N GLU A 93 12.42 -18.73 6.64
CA GLU A 93 13.85 -19.06 6.62
C GLU A 93 14.46 -18.94 8.03
N MET A 94 14.17 -17.87 8.74
CA MET A 94 14.64 -17.69 10.12
C MET A 94 14.08 -18.75 11.06
N THR A 95 12.82 -19.11 10.91
CA THR A 95 12.18 -20.19 11.67
C THR A 95 12.87 -21.52 11.38
N ALA A 96 13.16 -21.82 10.11
CA ALA A 96 13.88 -23.02 9.71
C ALA A 96 15.30 -23.06 10.32
N LEU A 97 16.04 -21.97 10.28
CA LEU A 97 17.34 -21.87 10.93
C LEU A 97 17.26 -22.15 12.44
N ARG A 98 16.23 -21.62 13.11
CA ARG A 98 16.04 -21.83 14.55
C ARG A 98 15.70 -23.28 14.91
N PHE A 99 14.80 -23.93 14.19
CA PHE A 99 14.23 -25.22 14.55
C PHE A 99 14.89 -26.42 13.85
N VAL A 100 15.28 -26.27 12.61
CA VAL A 100 15.91 -27.35 11.82
C VAL A 100 17.42 -27.38 12.07
N SER A 101 18.11 -26.26 11.91
CA SER A 101 19.56 -26.17 12.09
C SER A 101 19.96 -25.96 13.56
N LYS A 102 18.99 -25.78 14.45
CA LYS A 102 19.21 -25.49 15.89
C LYS A 102 20.13 -24.27 16.14
N ALA A 103 20.11 -23.31 15.23
CA ALA A 103 20.89 -22.10 15.35
C ALA A 103 20.49 -21.33 16.63
N PRO A 104 21.46 -20.80 17.41
CA PRO A 104 21.17 -20.06 18.63
C PRO A 104 20.69 -18.63 18.31
N MET A 105 19.53 -18.53 17.69
CA MET A 105 18.95 -17.25 17.30
C MET A 105 18.12 -16.66 18.44
N THR A 106 18.50 -15.47 18.86
CA THR A 106 17.80 -14.69 19.90
C THR A 106 17.74 -13.21 19.47
N GLY A 107 16.74 -12.50 19.99
CA GLY A 107 16.59 -11.07 19.72
C GLY A 107 15.44 -10.72 18.78
N ARG A 108 15.42 -9.48 18.33
CA ARG A 108 14.42 -8.91 17.43
C ARG A 108 15.01 -8.74 16.04
N PHE A 109 14.33 -9.27 15.04
CA PHE A 109 14.68 -9.10 13.63
C PHE A 109 13.74 -8.07 13.01
N ILE A 110 14.30 -7.05 12.36
CA ILE A 110 13.55 -5.99 11.71
C ILE A 110 13.87 -6.05 10.23
N ILE A 111 12.83 -6.26 9.41
CA ILE A 111 12.92 -6.12 7.95
C ILE A 111 12.50 -4.69 7.65
N GLY A 112 13.36 -3.95 6.95
CA GLY A 112 13.11 -2.56 6.59
C GLY A 112 12.01 -2.43 5.54
N SER A 113 11.30 -1.31 5.56
CA SER A 113 10.44 -0.87 4.48
C SER A 113 11.13 0.25 3.70
N GLU A 114 10.86 0.33 2.41
CA GLU A 114 11.42 1.35 1.53
C GLU A 114 10.33 2.25 0.97
N LEU A 115 10.64 3.51 0.75
CA LEU A 115 9.74 4.45 0.08
C LEU A 115 9.90 4.28 -1.43
N ILE A 116 8.80 4.03 -2.11
CA ILE A 116 8.72 4.00 -3.57
C ILE A 116 8.33 5.40 -4.04
N THR A 117 9.13 5.97 -4.92
CA THR A 117 8.91 7.27 -5.56
C THR A 117 9.03 7.13 -7.07
N PRO A 118 8.62 8.12 -7.88
CA PRO A 118 8.80 8.06 -9.33
C PRO A 118 10.24 7.78 -9.78
N GLU A 119 11.24 8.25 -9.01
CA GLU A 119 12.66 8.12 -9.32
C GLU A 119 13.17 6.69 -9.13
N ASN A 120 12.59 5.91 -8.21
CA ASN A 120 13.06 4.56 -7.89
C ASN A 120 12.03 3.45 -8.17
N ALA A 121 10.80 3.79 -8.58
CA ALA A 121 9.71 2.83 -8.77
C ALA A 121 10.07 1.67 -9.73
N SER A 122 10.92 1.92 -10.74
CA SER A 122 11.37 0.88 -11.66
C SER A 122 12.15 -0.26 -10.98
N GLN A 123 12.72 -0.03 -9.80
CA GLN A 123 13.44 -1.06 -9.02
C GLN A 123 12.47 -2.01 -8.29
N PHE A 124 11.23 -1.57 -8.11
CA PHE A 124 10.17 -2.31 -7.40
C PHE A 124 9.08 -2.84 -8.33
N TYR A 125 9.20 -2.60 -9.63
CA TYR A 125 8.24 -3.07 -10.63
C TYR A 125 8.61 -4.45 -11.14
N TYR A 126 7.82 -5.46 -10.78
CA TYR A 126 8.00 -6.84 -11.18
C TYR A 126 6.80 -7.27 -12.04
N PRO A 127 6.87 -7.14 -13.38
CA PRO A 127 5.73 -7.36 -14.27
C PRO A 127 5.17 -8.79 -14.22
N ASP A 128 6.02 -9.78 -13.94
CA ASP A 128 5.64 -11.19 -13.83
C ASP A 128 5.14 -11.59 -12.43
N SER A 129 5.18 -10.66 -11.46
CA SER A 129 4.66 -10.93 -10.13
C SER A 129 3.13 -11.08 -10.17
N PRO A 130 2.56 -12.05 -9.43
CA PRO A 130 1.10 -12.11 -9.23
C PRO A 130 0.58 -10.99 -8.30
N PHE A 131 1.50 -10.28 -7.66
CA PHE A 131 1.23 -9.24 -6.69
C PHE A 131 1.70 -7.87 -7.20
#